data_6abf8e615de7bd10548dc24a26bd2919
#
_entry.id   6abf8e615de7bd10548dc24a26bd2919
#
_cell.length_a   1.000
_cell.length_b   1.000
_cell.length_c   1.000
_cell.angle_alpha   90.00
_cell.angle_beta   90.00
_cell.angle_gamma   90.00
#
_symmetry.space_group_name_H-M   'P 1'
#
loop_
_entity.id
_entity.type
_entity.pdbx_description
1 polymer ?
#
loop_
_entity_poly.entity_id
_entity_poly.type
_entity_poly.pdbx_seq_one_letter_code
_entity_poly.pdbx_strand_id
1 'polypeptide(L)' 'GAKKTFNITHDLGNLMMYNGSILLDIGFEDLARTIYYSDGEVEVPERYCRAIIEVVKQSSFIAAIKREVINQLGGC' A
#
# COMPACT_ATOMS: atom_id res chain seq x y z
N GLY A 1 -2.86 8.81 10.95
CA GLY A 1 -2.41 8.72 9.57
C GLY A 1 -2.92 9.85 8.72
N ALA A 2 -2.41 9.94 7.54
CA ALA A 2 -2.80 10.94 6.56
C ALA A 2 -3.46 10.25 5.36
N LYS A 3 -4.37 10.97 4.70
CA LYS A 3 -5.00 10.46 3.49
C LYS A 3 -3.99 10.42 2.35
N LYS A 4 -3.98 9.31 1.65
CA LYS A 4 -3.13 9.07 0.49
C LYS A 4 -3.99 8.75 -0.72
N THR A 5 -3.51 9.11 -1.90
CA THR A 5 -4.23 8.88 -3.16
C THR A 5 -3.40 7.95 -4.04
N PHE A 6 -4.00 6.86 -4.50
CA PHE A 6 -3.31 5.89 -5.34
C PHE A 6 -4.08 5.67 -6.63
N ASN A 7 -3.36 5.48 -7.75
CA ASN A 7 -3.95 5.18 -9.04
C ASN A 7 -4.18 3.68 -9.25
N ILE A 8 -3.55 2.84 -8.43
CA ILE A 8 -3.56 1.38 -8.62
C ILE A 8 -4.04 0.67 -7.36
N THR A 9 -5.22 1.05 -6.86
CA THR A 9 -5.70 0.50 -5.59
C THR A 9 -5.90 -1.02 -5.62
N HIS A 10 -6.39 -1.57 -6.72
CA HIS A 10 -6.58 -3.02 -6.84
C HIS A 10 -5.26 -3.78 -6.80
N ASP A 11 -4.30 -3.35 -7.60
CA ASP A 11 -3.00 -4.01 -7.67
C ASP A 11 -2.22 -3.84 -6.36
N LEU A 12 -2.27 -2.63 -5.80
CA LEU A 12 -1.60 -2.36 -4.52
C LEU A 12 -2.23 -3.17 -3.39
N GLY A 13 -3.56 -3.20 -3.32
CA GLY A 13 -4.27 -3.98 -2.32
C GLY A 13 -3.97 -5.47 -2.42
N ASN A 14 -3.95 -6.01 -3.63
CA ASN A 14 -3.59 -7.42 -3.86
C ASN A 14 -2.18 -7.72 -3.40
N LEU A 15 -1.22 -6.86 -3.73
CA LEU A 15 0.16 -7.03 -3.33
C LEU A 15 0.28 -7.02 -1.80
N MET A 16 -0.39 -6.10 -1.16
CA MET A 16 -0.36 -5.99 0.30
C MET A 16 -1.03 -7.19 0.97
N MET A 17 -2.17 -7.66 0.45
CA MET A 17 -2.85 -8.83 1.00
C MET A 17 -1.96 -10.07 0.94
N TYR A 18 -1.28 -10.27 -0.18
CA TYR A 18 -0.36 -11.39 -0.34
C TYR A 18 0.75 -11.32 0.70
N ASN A 19 1.37 -10.15 0.86
CA ASN A 19 2.45 -9.96 1.82
C ASN A 19 1.96 -10.02 3.26
N GLY A 20 0.76 -9.51 3.51
CA GLY A 20 0.15 -9.59 4.84
C GLY A 20 -0.08 -11.03 5.29
N SER A 21 -0.51 -11.89 4.37
CA SER A 21 -0.68 -13.32 4.65
C SER A 21 0.65 -13.97 5.01
N ILE A 22 1.71 -13.61 4.30
CA ILE A 22 3.05 -14.15 4.56
C ILE A 22 3.56 -13.67 5.92
N LEU A 23 3.34 -12.39 6.23
CA LEU A 23 3.81 -11.78 7.49
C LEU A 23 2.90 -12.10 8.67
N LEU A 24 1.72 -12.68 8.41
CA LEU A 24 0.72 -12.97 9.44
C LEU A 24 0.28 -11.71 10.20
N ASP A 25 0.24 -10.59 9.53
CA ASP A 25 -0.17 -9.30 10.11
C ASP A 25 -1.59 -8.97 9.67
N ILE A 26 -2.54 -9.21 10.57
CA ILE A 26 -3.97 -9.00 10.29
C ILE A 26 -4.27 -7.52 10.04
N GLY A 27 -3.63 -6.62 10.77
CA GLY A 27 -3.83 -5.19 10.58
C GLY A 27 -3.38 -4.72 9.20
N PHE A 28 -2.26 -5.24 8.73
CA PHE A 28 -1.76 -4.95 7.38
C PHE A 28 -2.71 -5.49 6.32
N GLU A 29 -3.24 -6.70 6.53
CA GLU A 29 -4.20 -7.30 5.61
C GLU A 29 -5.50 -6.51 5.56
N ASP A 30 -6.00 -6.03 6.71
CA ASP A 30 -7.19 -5.19 6.76
C ASP A 30 -6.98 -3.88 5.99
N LEU A 31 -5.83 -3.27 6.16
CA LEU A 31 -5.48 -2.06 5.41
C LEU A 31 -5.44 -2.35 3.91
N ALA A 32 -4.89 -3.50 3.53
CA ALA A 32 -4.84 -3.92 2.13
C ALA A 32 -6.23 -4.03 1.53
N ARG A 33 -7.17 -4.62 2.25
CA ARG A 33 -8.56 -4.71 1.80
C ARG A 33 -9.19 -3.33 1.66
N THR A 34 -8.92 -2.44 2.61
CA THR A 34 -9.41 -1.07 2.55
C THR A 34 -8.91 -0.37 1.29
N ILE A 35 -7.64 -0.53 0.96
CA ILE A 35 -7.06 0.04 -0.25
C ILE A 35 -7.68 -0.60 -1.49
N TYR A 36 -7.79 -1.93 -1.49
CA TYR A 36 -8.32 -2.68 -2.63
C TYR A 36 -9.73 -2.22 -3.02
N TYR A 37 -10.59 -1.99 -2.02
CA TYR A 37 -11.98 -1.59 -2.27
C TYR A 37 -12.18 -0.08 -2.27
N SER A 38 -11.13 0.71 -2.10
CA SER A 38 -11.23 2.16 -2.14
C SER A 38 -11.38 2.65 -3.58
N ASP A 39 -11.81 3.89 -3.71
CA ASP A 39 -11.87 4.57 -5.00
C ASP A 39 -10.64 5.45 -5.24
N GLY A 40 -9.53 5.10 -4.61
CA GLY A 40 -8.25 5.76 -4.81
C GLY A 40 -7.74 6.51 -3.60
N GLU A 41 -8.64 6.96 -2.72
CA GLU A 41 -8.26 7.75 -1.56
C GLU A 41 -8.44 6.93 -0.28
N VAL A 42 -7.37 6.81 0.51
CA VAL A 42 -7.34 5.95 1.68
C VAL A 42 -6.49 6.58 2.78
N GLU A 43 -6.91 6.41 4.02
CA GLU A 43 -6.12 6.84 5.16
C GLU A 43 -5.15 5.72 5.56
N VAL A 44 -3.84 6.02 5.55
CA VAL A 44 -2.80 5.04 5.84
C VAL A 44 -2.17 5.36 7.19
N PRO A 45 -2.25 4.44 8.17
CA PRO A 45 -1.56 4.62 9.44
C PRO A 45 -0.05 4.76 9.24
N GLU A 46 0.56 5.67 9.98
CA GLU A 46 1.99 5.95 9.85
C GLU A 46 2.84 4.69 10.01
N ARG A 47 2.46 3.82 10.94
CA ARG A 47 3.19 2.57 11.20
C ARG A 47 3.26 1.64 10.01
N TYR A 48 2.33 1.75 9.07
CA TYR A 48 2.29 0.89 7.89
C TYR A 48 2.90 1.54 6.64
N CYS A 49 3.17 2.83 6.67
CA CYS A 49 3.72 3.52 5.50
C CYS A 49 5.03 2.90 5.04
N ARG A 50 5.95 2.68 5.98
CA ARG A 50 7.24 2.09 5.63
C ARG A 50 7.09 0.66 5.13
N ALA A 51 6.21 -0.12 5.75
CA ALA A 51 5.96 -1.49 5.31
C ALA A 51 5.45 -1.53 3.88
N ILE A 52 4.51 -0.65 3.54
CA ILE A 52 3.98 -0.56 2.18
C ILE A 52 5.09 -0.17 1.20
N ILE A 53 5.93 0.81 1.56
CA ILE A 53 7.06 1.23 0.72
C ILE A 53 7.98 0.05 0.42
N GLU A 54 8.33 -0.73 1.44
CA GLU A 54 9.20 -1.90 1.24
C GLU A 54 8.55 -2.95 0.33
N VAL A 55 7.26 -3.22 0.53
CA VAL A 55 6.52 -4.17 -0.30
C VAL A 55 6.51 -3.70 -1.76
N VAL A 56 6.25 -2.41 -1.99
CA VAL A 56 6.20 -1.84 -3.33
C VAL A 56 7.58 -1.88 -4.00
N LYS A 57 8.65 -1.59 -3.24
CA LYS A 57 10.01 -1.63 -3.78
C LYS A 57 10.38 -3.03 -4.29
N GLN A 58 9.88 -4.07 -3.62
CA GLN A 58 10.17 -5.45 -3.98
C GLN A 58 9.18 -6.02 -4.99
N SER A 59 8.17 -5.25 -5.39
CA SER A 59 7.14 -5.70 -6.30
C SER A 59 7.63 -5.69 -7.75
N SER A 60 6.82 -6.28 -8.63
CA SER A 60 7.05 -6.26 -10.07
C SER A 60 6.45 -5.04 -10.77
N PHE A 61 5.96 -4.06 -10.03
CA PHE A 61 5.44 -2.84 -10.62
C PHE A 61 6.51 -2.10 -11.41
N ILE A 62 6.11 -1.42 -12.48
CA ILE A 62 7.03 -0.60 -13.26
C ILE A 62 7.54 0.56 -12.40
N ALA A 63 8.72 1.09 -12.76
CA ALA A 63 9.38 2.12 -11.96
C ALA A 63 8.52 3.37 -11.76
N ALA A 64 7.75 3.77 -12.76
CA ALA A 64 6.88 4.94 -12.65
C ALA A 64 5.81 4.75 -11.58
N ILE A 65 5.20 3.57 -11.52
CA ILE A 65 4.18 3.24 -10.53
C ILE A 65 4.79 3.17 -9.13
N LYS A 66 5.95 2.53 -9.01
CA LYS A 66 6.67 2.46 -7.72
C LYS A 66 6.95 3.87 -7.20
N ARG A 67 7.45 4.73 -8.06
CA ARG A 67 7.77 6.12 -7.69
C ARG A 67 6.53 6.86 -7.21
N GLU A 68 5.42 6.71 -7.91
CA GLU A 68 4.17 7.38 -7.55
C GLU A 68 3.68 6.94 -6.17
N VAL A 69 3.64 5.65 -5.92
CA VAL A 69 3.20 5.12 -4.62
C VAL A 69 4.13 5.58 -3.50
N ILE A 70 5.44 5.52 -3.73
CA ILE A 70 6.43 5.94 -2.73
C ILE A 70 6.29 7.44 -2.45
N ASN A 71 6.04 8.26 -3.47
CA ASN A 71 5.83 9.69 -3.28
C ASN A 71 4.60 9.96 -2.41
N GLN A 72 3.50 9.23 -2.63
CA GLN A 72 2.31 9.37 -1.80
C GLN A 72 2.58 8.99 -0.35
N LEU A 73 3.40 7.99 -0.12
CA LEU A 73 3.69 7.50 1.22
C LEU A 73 4.88 8.19 1.87
N GLY A 74 5.71 8.87 1.10
CA GLY A 74 6.93 9.49 1.59
C GLY A 74 6.72 10.61 2.59
N GLY A 75 5.49 11.12 2.71
CA GLY A 75 5.15 12.14 3.69
C GLY A 75 4.74 11.60 5.06
N CYS A 76 4.82 10.30 5.26
CA CYS A 76 4.42 9.67 6.52
C CYS A 76 5.44 9.86 7.64
#